data_d5d21f7be3b851801dd42320fea97de3
#
_entry.id   d5d21f7be3b851801dd42320fea97de3
#
_cell.length_a   1.000
_cell.length_b   1.000
_cell.length_c   1.000
_cell.angle_alpha   90.00
_cell.angle_beta   90.00
_cell.angle_gamma   90.00
#
_symmetry.space_group_name_H-M   'P 1'
#
loop_
_entity.id
_entity.type
_entity.pdbx_description
1 polymer ?
#
loop_
_entity_poly.entity_id
_entity_poly.type
_entity_poly.pdbx_seq_one_letter_code
_entity_poly.pdbx_strand_id
1 'polypeptide(L)'
;MRTKTLALTAILLLSTASVSAQSKWKYNLGLGGTFNSGNINNIGFRNTGSVSRNDSILALDASYRYLYAEEKRESTNHELGGGAKMDLYQYSRWSPFLATDFVVNHFKGYDFKISLLAGVKYRLFSIPGRCDYSISAAIVEDYVNYHITDPAADTIDGFVSRISLRGKIKQRIGESTQLNHTTFYQPSITDFGDYIVSSITKIENRLNQHLFLDIIFDFEHRSIVPEGRKKTDIATEVALRLSF
;
A
#
# COMPACT_ATOMS: atom_id res chain seq x y z
N MET A 1 20.93 -12.98 22.72
CA MET A 1 20.64 -14.13 21.86
C MET A 1 19.58 -13.85 20.76
N ARG A 2 18.75 -12.82 20.83
CA ARG A 2 17.67 -12.54 19.85
C ARG A 2 18.13 -11.97 18.49
N THR A 3 19.26 -11.31 18.41
CA THR A 3 19.79 -10.71 17.17
C THR A 3 20.36 -11.72 16.17
N LYS A 4 20.86 -12.87 16.64
CA LYS A 4 21.41 -13.91 15.76
C LYS A 4 20.32 -14.71 15.01
N THR A 5 19.14 -14.81 15.58
CA THR A 5 18.02 -15.54 14.98
C THR A 5 17.40 -14.77 13.81
N LEU A 6 17.30 -13.44 13.91
CA LEU A 6 16.80 -12.58 12.84
C LEU A 6 17.70 -12.56 11.59
N ALA A 7 19.03 -12.57 11.81
CA ALA A 7 20.00 -12.63 10.72
C ALA A 7 19.96 -13.98 9.98
N LEU A 8 19.74 -15.09 10.71
CA LEU A 8 19.65 -16.42 10.12
C LEU A 8 18.37 -16.60 9.29
N THR A 9 17.25 -16.02 9.73
CA THR A 9 15.96 -16.05 8.99
C THR A 9 16.04 -15.24 7.69
N ALA A 10 16.73 -14.09 7.72
CA ALA A 10 16.94 -13.28 6.52
C ALA A 10 17.85 -13.99 5.49
N ILE A 11 18.86 -14.72 5.94
CA ILE A 11 19.77 -15.49 5.07
C ILE A 11 19.07 -16.72 4.49
N LEU A 12 18.18 -17.40 5.23
CA LEU A 12 17.39 -18.52 4.71
C LEU A 12 16.38 -18.08 3.64
N LEU A 13 15.80 -16.90 3.76
CA LEU A 13 14.91 -16.32 2.74
C LEU A 13 15.65 -15.93 1.46
N LEU A 14 16.91 -15.53 1.55
CA LEU A 14 17.78 -15.22 0.40
C LEU A 14 18.25 -16.46 -0.36
N SER A 15 18.41 -17.60 0.31
CA SER A 15 18.89 -18.84 -0.31
C SER A 15 17.82 -19.57 -1.15
N THR A 16 16.55 -19.31 -0.94
CA THR A 16 15.43 -19.86 -1.75
C THR A 16 15.16 -19.09 -3.04
N ALA A 17 15.74 -17.91 -3.22
CA ALA A 17 15.56 -17.05 -4.40
C ALA A 17 16.30 -17.54 -5.67
N SER A 18 17.04 -18.66 -5.61
CA SER A 18 17.75 -19.22 -6.76
C SER A 18 16.87 -20.07 -7.68
N VAL A 19 15.55 -20.01 -7.53
CA VAL A 19 14.61 -20.82 -8.32
C VAL A 19 14.21 -20.08 -9.59
N SER A 20 14.90 -20.43 -10.68
CA SER A 20 14.37 -20.54 -12.05
C SER A 20 14.03 -19.24 -12.80
N ALA A 21 14.83 -18.92 -13.80
CA ALA A 21 14.64 -17.90 -14.84
C ALA A 21 13.39 -18.11 -15.75
N GLN A 22 12.50 -19.04 -15.43
CA GLN A 22 11.24 -19.31 -16.14
C GLN A 22 9.98 -19.08 -15.30
N SER A 23 10.12 -18.56 -14.07
CA SER A 23 8.98 -18.32 -13.20
C SER A 23 8.23 -17.06 -13.64
N LYS A 24 6.92 -17.20 -13.90
CA LYS A 24 5.98 -16.06 -14.09
C LYS A 24 5.78 -15.23 -12.79
N TRP A 25 6.42 -15.63 -11.72
CA TRP A 25 6.37 -14.99 -10.41
C TRP A 25 7.50 -13.99 -10.26
N LYS A 26 7.17 -12.83 -9.72
CA LYS A 26 8.12 -11.78 -9.31
C LYS A 26 8.06 -11.60 -7.81
N TYR A 27 9.23 -11.49 -7.20
CA TYR A 27 9.39 -11.28 -5.77
C TYR A 27 10.08 -9.93 -5.54
N ASN A 28 9.58 -9.16 -4.58
CA ASN A 28 10.19 -7.91 -4.19
C ASN A 28 10.35 -7.86 -2.67
N LEU A 29 11.48 -7.35 -2.22
CA LEU A 29 11.77 -7.05 -0.82
C LEU A 29 12.29 -5.63 -0.74
N GLY A 30 11.73 -4.82 0.14
CA GLY A 30 12.09 -3.42 0.33
C GLY A 30 12.43 -3.11 1.78
N LEU A 31 13.44 -2.26 1.96
CA LEU A 31 13.85 -1.69 3.25
C LEU A 31 14.00 -0.18 3.07
N GLY A 32 13.37 0.60 3.93
CA GLY A 32 13.38 2.05 3.81
C GLY A 32 13.24 2.79 5.11
N GLY A 33 13.63 4.07 5.08
CA GLY A 33 13.32 5.05 6.10
C GLY A 33 12.06 5.82 5.73
N THR A 34 11.25 6.18 6.72
CA THR A 34 10.03 6.97 6.55
C THR A 34 10.10 8.24 7.35
N PHE A 35 9.55 9.32 6.80
CA PHE A 35 9.36 10.60 7.46
C PHE A 35 7.88 10.92 7.41
N ASN A 36 7.22 10.93 8.56
CA ASN A 36 5.79 11.18 8.66
C ASN A 36 5.53 12.59 9.21
N SER A 37 4.53 13.27 8.66
CA SER A 37 4.03 14.55 9.14
C SER A 37 2.51 14.59 9.08
N GLY A 38 1.87 15.12 10.12
CA GLY A 38 0.40 15.16 10.23
C GLY A 38 -0.05 14.86 11.64
N ASN A 39 -0.81 13.80 11.84
CA ASN A 39 -1.21 13.36 13.17
C ASN A 39 -0.01 12.85 14.00
N ILE A 40 0.99 12.28 13.33
CA ILE A 40 2.22 11.79 13.94
C ILE A 40 3.39 12.41 13.19
N ASN A 41 4.34 13.02 13.93
CA ASN A 41 5.58 13.52 13.37
C ASN A 41 6.72 12.63 13.87
N ASN A 42 7.21 11.74 13.04
CA ASN A 42 8.26 10.81 13.44
C ASN A 42 9.14 10.38 12.26
N ILE A 43 10.25 9.74 12.62
CA ILE A 43 11.14 9.05 11.69
C ILE A 43 11.01 7.57 11.99
N GLY A 44 10.86 6.76 10.97
CA GLY A 44 10.65 5.33 11.11
C GLY A 44 11.42 4.48 10.12
N PHE A 45 11.28 3.20 10.31
CA PHE A 45 11.80 2.15 9.46
C PHE A 45 10.63 1.37 8.85
N ARG A 46 10.70 1.09 7.56
CA ARG A 46 9.70 0.27 6.86
C ARG A 46 10.36 -0.94 6.19
N ASN A 47 9.73 -2.08 6.36
CA ASN A 47 10.01 -3.30 5.60
C ASN A 47 8.79 -3.68 4.77
N THR A 48 9.01 -4.05 3.52
CA THR A 48 7.94 -4.48 2.61
C THR A 48 8.34 -5.73 1.88
N GLY A 49 7.34 -6.54 1.51
CA GLY A 49 7.54 -7.66 0.61
C GLY A 49 6.33 -7.83 -0.29
N SER A 50 6.57 -8.27 -1.51
CA SER A 50 5.48 -8.63 -2.42
C SER A 50 5.86 -9.80 -3.31
N VAL A 51 4.83 -10.54 -3.68
CA VAL A 51 4.88 -11.58 -4.69
C VAL A 51 3.79 -11.30 -5.71
N SER A 52 4.14 -11.36 -6.98
CA SER A 52 3.17 -11.14 -8.05
C SER A 52 3.34 -12.14 -9.19
N ARG A 53 2.22 -12.47 -9.82
CA ARG A 53 2.16 -13.28 -11.03
C ARG A 53 1.28 -12.58 -12.05
N ASN A 54 1.79 -12.46 -13.27
CA ASN A 54 1.11 -11.74 -14.33
C ASN A 54 0.95 -12.63 -15.56
N ASP A 55 -0.26 -13.15 -15.74
CA ASP A 55 -0.69 -13.86 -16.95
C ASP A 55 -1.68 -12.98 -17.75
N SER A 56 -1.98 -13.39 -18.98
CA SER A 56 -2.92 -12.63 -19.85
C SER A 56 -4.34 -12.62 -19.29
N ILE A 57 -4.78 -13.71 -18.67
CA ILE A 57 -6.13 -13.87 -18.12
C ILE A 57 -6.16 -13.45 -16.65
N LEU A 58 -5.15 -13.83 -15.86
CA LEU A 58 -5.14 -13.68 -14.42
C LEU A 58 -3.84 -13.02 -13.96
N ALA A 59 -3.96 -11.93 -13.22
CA ALA A 59 -2.87 -11.36 -12.45
C ALA A 59 -3.17 -11.48 -10.97
N LEU A 60 -2.17 -11.92 -10.22
CA LEU A 60 -2.22 -12.05 -8.76
C LEU A 60 -1.10 -11.20 -8.17
N ASP A 61 -1.41 -10.50 -7.10
CA ASP A 61 -0.46 -9.75 -6.30
C ASP A 61 -0.79 -9.97 -4.83
N ALA A 62 0.24 -10.23 -4.02
CA ALA A 62 0.13 -10.26 -2.57
C ALA A 62 1.30 -9.50 -1.97
N SER A 63 1.04 -8.73 -0.93
CA SER A 63 2.06 -7.89 -0.31
C SER A 63 1.87 -7.78 1.19
N TYR A 64 2.96 -7.48 1.88
CA TYR A 64 2.94 -7.06 3.28
C TYR A 64 3.76 -5.79 3.45
N ARG A 65 3.47 -5.05 4.51
CA ARG A 65 4.24 -3.92 5.00
C ARG A 65 4.34 -3.96 6.52
N TYR A 66 5.50 -3.64 7.02
CA TYR A 66 5.74 -3.44 8.43
C TYR A 66 6.41 -2.08 8.61
N LEU A 67 5.85 -1.25 9.47
CA LEU A 67 6.36 0.06 9.81
C LEU A 67 6.60 0.12 11.32
N TYR A 68 7.76 0.58 11.70
CA TYR A 68 8.11 0.92 13.07
C TYR A 68 8.69 2.32 13.11
N ALA A 69 8.19 3.16 14.00
CA ALA A 69 8.69 4.51 14.17
C ALA A 69 8.74 4.90 15.65
N GLU A 70 9.75 5.69 15.99
CA GLU A 70 10.00 6.20 17.34
C GLU A 70 10.14 7.73 17.32
N GLU A 71 9.67 8.37 18.41
CA GLU A 71 9.98 9.73 18.77
C GLU A 71 10.49 9.76 20.21
N LYS A 72 11.68 10.37 20.46
CA LYS A 72 12.28 10.50 21.80
C LYS A 72 12.41 9.17 22.58
N ARG A 73 12.65 8.05 21.88
CA ARG A 73 12.75 6.67 22.40
C ARG A 73 11.41 6.05 22.83
N GLU A 74 10.29 6.67 22.50
CA GLU A 74 8.98 6.08 22.67
C GLU A 74 8.46 5.62 21.29
N SER A 75 7.88 4.43 21.22
CA SER A 75 7.24 3.96 19.98
C SER A 75 6.03 4.82 19.70
N THR A 76 6.01 5.46 18.53
CA THR A 76 4.94 6.37 18.11
C THR A 76 4.12 5.82 16.95
N ASN A 77 4.62 4.78 16.29
CA ASN A 77 3.87 4.08 15.25
C ASN A 77 4.38 2.65 15.10
N HIS A 78 3.45 1.72 15.09
CA HIS A 78 3.71 0.31 14.88
C HIS A 78 2.59 -0.24 14.00
N GLU A 79 2.87 -0.44 12.73
CA GLU A 79 1.88 -0.89 11.75
C GLU A 79 2.34 -2.19 11.11
N LEU A 80 1.44 -3.16 11.09
CA LEU A 80 1.53 -4.33 10.23
C LEU A 80 0.35 -4.29 9.27
N GLY A 81 0.63 -4.34 7.98
CA GLY A 81 -0.43 -4.38 6.97
C GLY A 81 -0.07 -5.34 5.84
N GLY A 82 -1.04 -5.64 5.03
CA GLY A 82 -0.85 -6.46 3.86
C GLY A 82 -2.13 -6.57 3.05
N GLY A 83 -2.00 -7.11 1.85
CA GLY A 83 -3.16 -7.28 0.99
C GLY A 83 -2.89 -8.27 -0.13
N ALA A 84 -3.98 -8.68 -0.76
CA ALA A 84 -3.96 -9.48 -1.96
C ALA A 84 -4.89 -8.87 -3.00
N LYS A 85 -4.53 -9.01 -4.27
CA LYS A 85 -5.30 -8.51 -5.39
C LYS A 85 -5.31 -9.54 -6.53
N MET A 86 -6.45 -9.68 -7.16
CA MET A 86 -6.66 -10.47 -8.35
C MET A 86 -7.28 -9.59 -9.43
N ASP A 87 -6.61 -9.45 -10.57
CA ASP A 87 -7.15 -8.80 -11.77
C ASP A 87 -7.43 -9.88 -12.82
N LEU A 88 -8.63 -9.88 -13.41
CA LEU A 88 -8.97 -10.70 -14.57
C LEU A 88 -8.77 -9.89 -15.85
N TYR A 89 -8.26 -10.55 -16.91
CA TYR A 89 -8.03 -9.93 -18.22
C TYR A 89 -7.24 -8.63 -18.13
N GLN A 90 -6.12 -8.63 -17.35
CA GLN A 90 -5.39 -7.42 -16.98
C GLN A 90 -4.90 -6.57 -18.15
N TYR A 91 -4.69 -7.16 -19.33
CA TYR A 91 -4.26 -6.45 -20.55
C TYR A 91 -5.42 -5.96 -21.41
N SER A 92 -6.65 -6.33 -21.10
CA SER A 92 -7.85 -5.87 -21.78
C SER A 92 -8.17 -4.41 -21.40
N ARG A 93 -9.04 -3.79 -22.21
CA ARG A 93 -9.52 -2.44 -21.92
C ARG A 93 -10.35 -2.40 -20.64
N TRP A 94 -11.11 -3.46 -20.37
CA TRP A 94 -11.86 -3.67 -19.14
C TRP A 94 -11.25 -4.84 -18.37
N SER A 95 -11.03 -4.68 -17.09
CA SER A 95 -10.43 -5.67 -16.21
C SER A 95 -11.15 -5.66 -14.87
N PRO A 96 -12.05 -6.63 -14.62
CA PRO A 96 -12.62 -6.82 -13.29
C PRO A 96 -11.52 -7.19 -12.29
N PHE A 97 -11.67 -6.77 -11.04
CA PHE A 97 -10.74 -7.11 -9.98
C PHE A 97 -11.41 -7.31 -8.64
N LEU A 98 -10.77 -8.15 -7.82
CA LEU A 98 -11.04 -8.30 -6.39
C LEU A 98 -9.75 -7.97 -5.64
N ALA A 99 -9.89 -7.35 -4.47
CA ALA A 99 -8.76 -7.10 -3.60
C ALA A 99 -9.19 -7.16 -2.13
N THR A 100 -8.21 -7.43 -1.27
CA THR A 100 -8.34 -7.29 0.18
C THR A 100 -7.11 -6.60 0.72
N ASP A 101 -7.29 -5.82 1.76
CA ASP A 101 -6.20 -5.20 2.52
C ASP A 101 -6.51 -5.35 4.01
N PHE A 102 -5.48 -5.56 4.83
CA PHE A 102 -5.61 -5.54 6.29
C PHE A 102 -4.55 -4.64 6.89
N VAL A 103 -4.88 -4.00 7.99
CA VAL A 103 -3.96 -3.14 8.75
C VAL A 103 -4.22 -3.35 10.24
N VAL A 104 -3.14 -3.54 10.98
CA VAL A 104 -3.09 -3.52 12.44
C VAL A 104 -2.31 -2.29 12.85
N ASN A 105 -2.93 -1.36 13.57
CA ASN A 105 -2.25 -0.12 13.98
C ASN A 105 -2.96 0.55 15.17
N HIS A 106 -2.54 0.21 16.38
CA HIS A 106 -3.12 0.76 17.61
C HIS A 106 -2.93 2.29 17.73
N PHE A 107 -1.89 2.85 17.14
CA PHE A 107 -1.64 4.30 17.17
C PHE A 107 -2.59 5.11 16.28
N LYS A 108 -3.24 4.46 15.30
CA LYS A 108 -4.29 5.08 14.48
C LYS A 108 -5.68 4.96 15.12
N GLY A 109 -5.78 4.37 16.32
CA GLY A 109 -7.02 4.27 17.08
C GLY A 109 -7.87 3.05 16.73
N TYR A 110 -7.32 2.06 16.04
CA TYR A 110 -7.99 0.78 15.78
C TYR A 110 -7.03 -0.39 15.97
N ASP A 111 -7.55 -1.52 16.47
CA ASP A 111 -6.78 -2.74 16.63
C ASP A 111 -6.49 -3.38 15.28
N PHE A 112 -7.51 -3.47 14.43
CA PHE A 112 -7.33 -3.88 13.05
C PHE A 112 -8.43 -3.32 12.14
N LYS A 113 -8.09 -3.23 10.88
CA LYS A 113 -9.00 -2.90 9.79
C LYS A 113 -8.83 -3.93 8.67
N ILE A 114 -9.94 -4.42 8.12
CA ILE A 114 -9.96 -5.24 6.92
C ILE A 114 -10.82 -4.54 5.88
N SER A 115 -10.31 -4.46 4.66
CA SER A 115 -11.02 -3.90 3.50
C SER A 115 -11.20 -4.98 2.44
N LEU A 116 -12.41 -5.14 1.95
CA LEU A 116 -12.72 -5.97 0.79
C LEU A 116 -13.15 -5.05 -0.37
N LEU A 117 -12.60 -5.29 -1.55
CA LEU A 117 -12.83 -4.46 -2.73
C LEU A 117 -13.25 -5.33 -3.91
N ALA A 118 -14.31 -4.94 -4.59
CA ALA A 118 -14.73 -5.51 -5.86
C ALA A 118 -15.00 -4.39 -6.87
N GLY A 119 -14.40 -4.48 -8.06
CA GLY A 119 -14.49 -3.39 -8.99
C GLY A 119 -14.05 -3.70 -10.41
N VAL A 120 -14.04 -2.67 -11.23
CA VAL A 120 -13.64 -2.73 -12.64
C VAL A 120 -12.64 -1.63 -12.93
N LYS A 121 -11.55 -2.01 -13.59
CA LYS A 121 -10.53 -1.10 -14.14
C LYS A 121 -10.82 -0.87 -15.63
N TYR A 122 -10.73 0.36 -16.08
CA TYR A 122 -10.75 0.75 -17.48
C TYR A 122 -9.39 1.35 -17.86
N ARG A 123 -8.74 0.75 -18.86
CA ARG A 123 -7.49 1.24 -19.40
C ARG A 123 -7.76 2.33 -20.42
N LEU A 124 -7.35 3.55 -20.08
CA LEU A 124 -7.48 4.72 -20.94
C LEU A 124 -6.48 4.67 -22.09
N PHE A 125 -5.22 4.45 -21.74
CA PHE A 125 -4.11 4.49 -22.70
C PHE A 125 -2.95 3.64 -22.19
N SER A 126 -2.31 2.87 -23.10
CA SER A 126 -1.15 2.05 -22.75
C SER A 126 -0.23 1.88 -23.95
N ILE A 127 1.06 2.19 -23.74
CA ILE A 127 2.14 1.82 -24.63
C ILE A 127 3.06 0.88 -23.86
N PRO A 128 3.19 -0.39 -24.29
CA PRO A 128 4.02 -1.37 -23.61
C PRO A 128 5.42 -0.86 -23.33
N GLY A 129 5.88 -1.01 -22.09
CA GLY A 129 7.20 -0.57 -21.66
C GLY A 129 7.39 0.95 -21.50
N ARG A 130 6.39 1.78 -21.83
CA ARG A 130 6.49 3.25 -21.78
C ARG A 130 5.48 3.86 -20.81
N CYS A 131 4.21 3.58 -20.95
CA CYS A 131 3.18 4.15 -20.08
C CYS A 131 1.94 3.26 -19.99
N ASP A 132 1.20 3.38 -18.89
CA ASP A 132 -0.11 2.76 -18.67
C ASP A 132 -0.97 3.69 -17.80
N TYR A 133 -2.07 4.18 -18.35
CA TYR A 133 -3.01 5.08 -17.68
C TYR A 133 -4.36 4.40 -17.56
N SER A 134 -4.90 4.37 -16.36
CA SER A 134 -6.16 3.70 -16.07
C SER A 134 -6.97 4.42 -15.00
N ILE A 135 -8.28 4.24 -15.09
CA ILE A 135 -9.24 4.59 -14.03
C ILE A 135 -9.89 3.30 -13.54
N SER A 136 -10.42 3.31 -12.35
CA SER A 136 -11.24 2.21 -11.85
C SER A 136 -12.28 2.69 -10.86
N ALA A 137 -13.38 1.95 -10.79
CA ALA A 137 -14.42 2.10 -9.79
C ALA A 137 -14.60 0.77 -9.05
N ALA A 138 -14.79 0.84 -7.74
CA ALA A 138 -15.01 -0.32 -6.89
C ALA A 138 -15.97 0.02 -5.75
N ILE A 139 -16.64 -1.01 -5.22
CA ILE A 139 -17.25 -0.98 -3.91
C ILE A 139 -16.18 -1.49 -2.92
N VAL A 140 -16.12 -0.84 -1.78
CA VAL A 140 -15.21 -1.16 -0.68
C VAL A 140 -16.06 -1.38 0.55
N GLU A 141 -15.88 -2.54 1.19
CA GLU A 141 -16.43 -2.85 2.50
C GLU A 141 -15.29 -2.88 3.51
N ASP A 142 -15.27 -1.89 4.36
CA ASP A 142 -14.32 -1.76 5.47
C ASP A 142 -14.95 -2.31 6.74
N TYR A 143 -14.30 -3.26 7.39
CA TYR A 143 -14.55 -3.60 8.77
C TYR A 143 -13.45 -3.02 9.64
N VAL A 144 -13.81 -2.21 10.63
CA VAL A 144 -12.87 -1.57 11.56
C VAL A 144 -13.22 -2.02 12.99
N ASN A 145 -12.22 -2.56 13.68
CA ASN A 145 -12.27 -2.82 15.12
C ASN A 145 -11.48 -1.72 15.82
N TYR A 146 -12.18 -0.85 16.55
CA TYR A 146 -11.58 0.30 17.20
C TYR A 146 -11.00 -0.08 18.56
N HIS A 147 -9.82 0.43 18.86
CA HIS A 147 -9.21 0.34 20.18
C HIS A 147 -9.87 1.37 21.10
N ILE A 148 -10.84 0.94 21.90
CA ILE A 148 -11.57 1.81 22.82
C ILE A 148 -10.68 2.07 24.05
N THR A 149 -9.93 3.17 24.03
CA THR A 149 -9.24 3.70 25.21
C THR A 149 -10.10 4.67 26.02
N ASP A 150 -11.16 5.22 25.43
CA ASP A 150 -12.10 6.13 26.07
C ASP A 150 -13.53 5.57 25.99
N PRO A 151 -14.14 5.19 27.13
CA PRO A 151 -15.53 4.70 27.17
C PRO A 151 -16.58 5.74 26.74
N ALA A 152 -16.21 7.02 26.63
CA ALA A 152 -17.07 8.12 26.16
C ALA A 152 -16.99 8.32 24.64
N ALA A 153 -16.07 7.65 23.94
CA ALA A 153 -16.01 7.71 22.49
C ALA A 153 -17.05 6.75 21.92
N ASP A 154 -18.06 7.27 21.23
CA ASP A 154 -19.07 6.51 20.44
C ASP A 154 -18.43 5.81 19.22
N THR A 155 -17.31 5.11 19.40
CA THR A 155 -16.66 4.33 18.34
C THR A 155 -17.18 2.91 18.41
N ILE A 156 -18.18 2.63 17.60
CA ILE A 156 -18.74 1.29 17.45
C ILE A 156 -17.96 0.57 16.36
N ASP A 157 -17.44 -0.61 16.67
CA ASP A 157 -16.92 -1.54 15.65
C ASP A 157 -17.96 -1.72 14.56
N GLY A 158 -17.55 -1.69 13.31
CA GLY A 158 -18.55 -1.82 12.28
C GLY A 158 -18.05 -1.82 10.85
N PHE A 159 -19.02 -2.04 9.99
CA PHE A 159 -18.85 -1.99 8.54
C PHE A 159 -19.10 -0.57 8.01
N VAL A 160 -18.22 -0.13 7.13
CA VAL A 160 -18.38 1.12 6.38
C VAL A 160 -18.26 0.80 4.90
N SER A 161 -19.36 1.01 4.17
CA SER A 161 -19.39 0.82 2.73
C SER A 161 -19.00 2.12 2.03
N ARG A 162 -18.06 2.05 1.09
CA ARG A 162 -17.56 3.18 0.31
C ARG A 162 -17.56 2.87 -1.19
N ILE A 163 -17.70 3.91 -2.00
CA ILE A 163 -17.37 3.86 -3.42
C ILE A 163 -15.91 4.28 -3.54
N SER A 164 -15.08 3.52 -4.26
CA SER A 164 -13.70 3.87 -4.54
C SER A 164 -13.53 4.21 -6.02
N LEU A 165 -13.21 5.47 -6.30
CA LEU A 165 -12.78 5.93 -7.61
C LEU A 165 -11.26 6.08 -7.60
N ARG A 166 -10.57 5.51 -8.58
CA ARG A 166 -9.11 5.53 -8.65
C ARG A 166 -8.63 5.98 -10.02
N GLY A 167 -7.68 6.91 -10.03
CA GLY A 167 -6.84 7.22 -11.18
C GLY A 167 -5.44 6.65 -10.99
N LYS A 168 -4.86 6.00 -12.00
CA LYS A 168 -3.50 5.47 -11.97
C LYS A 168 -2.74 5.86 -13.22
N ILE A 169 -1.53 6.37 -13.00
CA ILE A 169 -0.55 6.73 -14.02
C ILE A 169 0.71 5.92 -13.76
N LYS A 170 1.18 5.22 -14.77
CA LYS A 170 2.49 4.58 -14.79
C LYS A 170 3.23 5.11 -16.01
N GLN A 171 4.39 5.74 -15.79
CA GLN A 171 5.16 6.42 -16.83
C GLN A 171 6.64 6.11 -16.67
N ARG A 172 7.28 5.61 -17.72
CA ARG A 172 8.73 5.49 -17.78
C ARG A 172 9.33 6.83 -18.20
N ILE A 173 10.31 7.31 -17.45
CA ILE A 173 11.06 8.54 -17.68
C ILE A 173 12.50 8.15 -17.97
N GLY A 174 12.88 8.10 -19.25
CA GLY A 174 14.19 7.60 -19.66
C GLY A 174 14.33 6.08 -19.51
N GLU A 175 15.54 5.58 -19.31
CA GLU A 175 15.84 4.14 -19.32
C GLU A 175 15.73 3.47 -17.95
N SER A 176 16.01 4.20 -16.87
CA SER A 176 16.12 3.65 -15.52
C SER A 176 15.01 4.10 -14.57
N THR A 177 14.31 5.19 -14.88
CA THR A 177 13.35 5.82 -13.97
C THR A 177 11.91 5.54 -14.39
N GLN A 178 11.06 5.22 -13.44
CA GLN A 178 9.62 5.04 -13.62
C GLN A 178 8.86 5.82 -12.56
N LEU A 179 7.88 6.61 -13.01
CA LEU A 179 6.89 7.26 -12.16
C LEU A 179 5.63 6.38 -12.08
N ASN A 180 5.18 6.13 -10.87
CA ASN A 180 3.88 5.53 -10.59
C ASN A 180 3.11 6.50 -9.69
N HIS A 181 1.95 6.95 -10.16
CA HIS A 181 1.06 7.81 -9.38
C HIS A 181 -0.32 7.19 -9.32
N THR A 182 -0.90 7.16 -8.13
CA THR A 182 -2.24 6.64 -7.90
C THR A 182 -2.98 7.59 -6.96
N THR A 183 -4.17 8.00 -7.36
CA THR A 183 -5.07 8.82 -6.52
C THR A 183 -6.37 8.07 -6.32
N PHE A 184 -6.90 8.12 -5.11
CA PHE A 184 -8.21 7.58 -4.74
C PHE A 184 -9.10 8.69 -4.21
N TYR A 185 -10.39 8.58 -4.53
CA TYR A 185 -11.47 9.30 -3.88
C TYR A 185 -12.51 8.27 -3.41
N GLN A 186 -12.77 8.25 -2.10
CA GLN A 186 -13.56 7.19 -1.46
C GLN A 186 -14.63 7.79 -0.55
N PRO A 187 -15.76 8.27 -1.11
CA PRO A 187 -16.91 8.71 -0.32
C PRO A 187 -17.63 7.51 0.31
N SER A 188 -18.18 7.68 1.51
CA SER A 188 -19.12 6.75 2.11
C SER A 188 -20.41 6.70 1.29
N ILE A 189 -21.01 5.51 1.17
CA ILE A 189 -22.30 5.35 0.45
C ILE A 189 -23.45 5.98 1.24
N THR A 190 -23.36 5.98 2.55
CA THR A 190 -24.40 6.51 3.45
C THR A 190 -24.31 8.01 3.68
N ASP A 191 -23.09 8.57 3.59
CA ASP A 191 -22.83 10.01 3.75
C ASP A 191 -21.69 10.45 2.84
N PHE A 192 -22.00 11.08 1.73
CA PHE A 192 -21.00 11.60 0.78
C PHE A 192 -20.12 12.72 1.37
N GLY A 193 -20.51 13.32 2.49
CA GLY A 193 -19.70 14.26 3.26
C GLY A 193 -18.54 13.57 4.00
N ASP A 194 -18.68 12.27 4.33
CA ASP A 194 -17.59 11.42 4.81
C ASP A 194 -16.82 10.82 3.64
N TYR A 195 -15.68 11.41 3.32
CA TYR A 195 -14.83 10.94 2.23
C TYR A 195 -13.35 10.88 2.62
N ILE A 196 -12.63 10.02 1.93
CA ILE A 196 -11.17 9.91 2.00
C ILE A 196 -10.61 10.23 0.62
N VAL A 197 -9.62 11.13 0.58
CA VAL A 197 -8.77 11.36 -0.60
C VAL A 197 -7.37 10.88 -0.26
N SER A 198 -6.83 9.98 -1.04
CA SER A 198 -5.44 9.56 -0.87
C SER A 198 -4.69 9.56 -2.20
N SER A 199 -3.38 9.77 -2.13
CA SER A 199 -2.53 9.84 -3.30
C SER A 199 -1.15 9.28 -2.97
N ILE A 200 -0.69 8.34 -3.77
CA ILE A 200 0.64 7.74 -3.65
C ILE A 200 1.41 8.01 -4.93
N THR A 201 2.52 8.72 -4.79
CA THR A 201 3.48 8.97 -5.88
C THR A 201 4.76 8.23 -5.59
N LYS A 202 5.14 7.30 -6.45
CA LYS A 202 6.36 6.53 -6.33
C LYS A 202 7.27 6.77 -7.54
N ILE A 203 8.48 7.20 -7.27
CA ILE A 203 9.57 7.30 -8.24
C ILE A 203 10.49 6.11 -8.01
N GLU A 204 10.57 5.22 -8.99
CA GLU A 204 11.44 4.05 -8.98
C GLU A 204 12.64 4.32 -9.86
N ASN A 205 13.85 4.22 -9.32
CA ASN A 205 15.08 4.32 -10.10
C ASN A 205 15.82 2.98 -10.05
N ARG A 206 16.02 2.36 -11.21
CA ARG A 206 16.75 1.12 -11.36
C ARG A 206 18.26 1.38 -11.28
N LEU A 207 18.91 0.90 -10.22
CA LEU A 207 20.34 1.00 -10.00
C LEU A 207 21.09 -0.13 -10.74
N ASN A 208 20.53 -1.35 -10.73
CA ASN A 208 21.02 -2.49 -11.52
C ASN A 208 19.87 -3.46 -11.85
N GLN A 209 20.17 -4.70 -12.27
CA GLN A 209 19.16 -5.67 -12.70
C GLN A 209 18.18 -6.05 -11.59
N HIS A 210 18.64 -6.03 -10.32
CA HIS A 210 17.86 -6.49 -9.16
C HIS A 210 17.65 -5.40 -8.11
N LEU A 211 18.39 -4.30 -8.14
CA LEU A 211 18.36 -3.25 -7.11
C LEU A 211 17.71 -1.99 -7.64
N PHE A 212 16.77 -1.46 -6.87
CA PHE A 212 16.03 -0.23 -7.16
C PHE A 212 16.10 0.71 -5.96
N LEU A 213 16.14 2.00 -6.24
CA LEU A 213 15.90 3.07 -5.29
C LEU A 213 14.47 3.58 -5.51
N ASP A 214 13.65 3.47 -4.50
CA ASP A 214 12.27 3.94 -4.50
C ASP A 214 12.13 5.18 -3.61
N ILE A 215 11.52 6.26 -4.14
CA ILE A 215 11.11 7.44 -3.38
C ILE A 215 9.59 7.49 -3.45
N ILE A 216 8.94 7.52 -2.28
CA ILE A 216 7.49 7.42 -2.18
C ILE A 216 6.98 8.63 -1.40
N PHE A 217 5.97 9.30 -1.97
CA PHE A 217 5.20 10.35 -1.32
C PHE A 217 3.77 9.84 -1.15
N ASP A 218 3.32 9.80 0.08
CA ASP A 218 1.98 9.35 0.46
C ASP A 218 1.24 10.51 1.10
N PHE A 219 0.02 10.75 0.64
CA PHE A 219 -0.88 11.79 1.10
C PHE A 219 -2.23 11.16 1.40
N GLU A 220 -2.79 11.43 2.57
CA GLU A 220 -4.15 11.04 2.94
C GLU A 220 -4.88 12.22 3.58
N HIS A 221 -6.08 12.48 3.11
CA HIS A 221 -7.00 13.45 3.69
C HIS A 221 -8.33 12.79 4.00
N ARG A 222 -8.82 12.94 5.24
CA ARG A 222 -10.13 12.50 5.70
C ARG A 222 -11.01 13.68 6.01
N SER A 223 -12.21 13.74 5.46
CA SER A 223 -13.17 14.82 5.72
C SER A 223 -13.66 14.82 7.17
N ILE A 224 -13.85 13.63 7.74
CA ILE A 224 -14.28 13.39 9.11
C ILE A 224 -13.15 12.69 9.87
N VAL A 225 -12.77 13.24 11.00
CA VAL A 225 -11.78 12.68 11.94
C VAL A 225 -12.24 12.90 13.37
N PRO A 226 -11.84 12.05 14.33
CA PRO A 226 -12.09 12.28 15.75
C PRO A 226 -11.55 13.63 16.22
N GLU A 227 -12.15 14.19 17.29
CA GLU A 227 -11.70 15.43 17.89
C GLU A 227 -10.23 15.36 18.30
N GLY A 228 -9.48 16.44 18.06
CA GLY A 228 -8.04 16.50 18.32
C GLY A 228 -7.16 15.87 17.24
N ARG A 229 -7.72 15.23 16.22
CA ARG A 229 -6.95 14.69 15.09
C ARG A 229 -6.89 15.65 13.91
N LYS A 230 -5.76 15.66 13.19
CA LYS A 230 -5.64 16.38 11.91
C LYS A 230 -6.31 15.58 10.79
N LYS A 231 -6.91 16.31 9.84
CA LYS A 231 -7.56 15.71 8.67
C LYS A 231 -6.57 15.21 7.62
N THR A 232 -5.31 15.64 7.68
CA THR A 232 -4.32 15.38 6.63
C THR A 232 -3.06 14.77 7.23
N ASP A 233 -2.62 13.68 6.65
CA ASP A 233 -1.35 13.01 6.92
C ASP A 233 -0.50 12.98 5.64
N ILE A 234 0.80 13.18 5.79
CA ILE A 234 1.79 13.13 4.72
C ILE A 234 2.93 12.22 5.19
N ALA A 235 3.34 11.29 4.34
CA ALA A 235 4.51 10.47 4.57
C ALA A 235 5.44 10.54 3.36
N THR A 236 6.73 10.57 3.63
CA THR A 236 7.78 10.44 2.62
C THR A 236 8.66 9.25 2.99
N GLU A 237 8.94 8.40 2.02
CA GLU A 237 9.77 7.22 2.20
C GLU A 237 10.89 7.19 1.16
N VAL A 238 12.07 6.79 1.60
CA VAL A 238 13.19 6.42 0.74
C VAL A 238 13.57 4.97 1.05
N ALA A 239 13.53 4.11 0.05
CA ALA A 239 13.73 2.68 0.22
C ALA A 239 14.66 2.09 -0.85
N LEU A 240 15.43 1.08 -0.46
CA LEU A 240 16.10 0.16 -1.38
C LEU A 240 15.24 -1.09 -1.53
N ARG A 241 15.00 -1.49 -2.78
CA ARG A 241 14.19 -2.65 -3.13
C ARG A 241 14.97 -3.63 -3.97
N LEU A 242 14.96 -4.91 -3.56
CA LEU A 242 15.44 -6.04 -4.33
C LEU A 242 14.26 -6.66 -5.10
N SER A 243 14.48 -7.03 -6.36
CA SER A 243 13.49 -7.63 -7.25
C SER A 243 14.10 -8.85 -7.96
N PHE A 244 13.41 -9.99 -7.91
CA PHE A 244 13.80 -11.27 -8.49
C PHE A 244 12.69 -11.86 -9.36
#